data_f2c11e05e38a5185a11ad1019da29b83
#
_entry.id   f2c11e05e38a5185a11ad1019da29b83
#
_cell.length_a   1.000
_cell.length_b   1.000
_cell.length_c   1.000
_cell.angle_alpha   90.00
_cell.angle_beta   90.00
_cell.angle_gamma   90.00
#
_symmetry.space_group_name_H-M   'P 1'
#
loop_
_entity.id
_entity.type
_entity.pdbx_description
1 polymer ?
#
loop_
_entity_poly.entity_id
_entity_poly.type
_entity_poly.pdbx_seq_one_letter_code
_entity_poly.pdbx_strand_id
1 'polypeptide(L)'
;ARKVGRLLFLSGVGPRAANQKEIPGVELDVNGKIKSYDIEKQCHSVFKNVRYILEDAGSSWDNIVDVQVFLTNMKDDFSTYNKIYAEYFKNNQPCRTTIEIKALPTPIAIELKIISTI
;
A
#
# COMPACT_ATOMS: atom_id res chain seq x y z
N ALA A 1 9.55 6.98 8.12
CA ALA A 1 8.55 6.94 9.21
C ALA A 1 8.93 7.94 10.30
N ARG A 2 7.94 8.41 11.01
CA ARG A 2 8.14 9.38 12.10
C ARG A 2 7.46 8.88 13.36
N LYS A 3 8.23 8.83 14.46
CA LYS A 3 7.72 8.45 15.77
C LYS A 3 7.26 9.68 16.55
N VAL A 4 6.06 9.62 17.10
CA VAL A 4 5.51 10.65 18.00
C VAL A 4 4.89 9.94 19.19
N GLY A 5 5.56 10.04 20.36
CA GLY A 5 5.14 9.25 21.52
C GLY A 5 5.26 7.77 21.21
N ARG A 6 4.14 7.04 21.34
CA ARG A 6 4.07 5.61 21.02
C ARG A 6 3.46 5.34 19.65
N LEU A 7 3.30 6.37 18.85
CA LEU A 7 2.76 6.23 17.49
C LEU A 7 3.87 6.36 16.46
N LEU A 8 3.76 5.56 15.41
CA LEU A 8 4.64 5.59 14.27
C LEU A 8 3.81 5.93 13.03
N PHE A 9 4.18 7.03 12.38
CA PHE A 9 3.52 7.51 11.16
C PHE A 9 4.38 7.16 9.96
N LEU A 10 3.83 6.42 9.00
CA LEU A 10 4.50 6.15 7.75
C LEU A 10 4.12 7.21 6.73
N SER A 11 5.06 7.57 5.85
CA SER A 11 4.73 8.27 4.61
C SER A 11 3.91 7.34 3.71
N GLY A 12 3.29 7.89 2.67
CA GLY A 12 2.57 7.05 1.71
C GLY A 12 3.45 5.94 1.16
N VAL A 13 2.95 4.71 1.15
CA VAL A 13 3.68 3.53 0.69
C VAL A 13 3.04 3.01 -0.58
N GLY A 14 3.85 2.91 -1.63
CA GLY A 14 3.42 2.35 -2.91
C GLY A 14 3.97 0.94 -3.16
N PRO A 15 3.60 0.33 -4.28
CA PRO A 15 3.97 -1.04 -4.62
C PRO A 15 5.36 -1.20 -5.25
N ARG A 16 6.11 -0.12 -5.48
CA ARG A 16 7.44 -0.24 -6.09
C ARG A 16 8.34 -1.11 -5.22
N ALA A 17 8.98 -2.12 -5.85
CA ALA A 17 9.85 -3.03 -5.12
C ALA A 17 11.04 -2.28 -4.50
N ALA A 18 11.44 -2.68 -3.29
CA ALA A 18 12.55 -2.07 -2.57
C ALA A 18 13.83 -2.15 -3.40
N ASN A 19 14.58 -1.03 -3.46
CA ASN A 19 15.86 -0.94 -4.19
C ASN A 19 15.74 -1.19 -5.71
N GLN A 20 14.53 -1.09 -6.27
CA GLN A 20 14.29 -1.27 -7.70
C GLN A 20 13.48 -0.11 -8.25
N LYS A 21 13.61 0.15 -9.55
CA LYS A 21 12.79 1.15 -10.23
C LYS A 21 11.48 0.55 -10.72
N GLU A 22 11.42 -0.76 -10.84
CA GLU A 22 10.27 -1.47 -11.37
C GLU A 22 9.14 -1.51 -10.36
N ILE A 23 7.92 -1.45 -10.89
CA ILE A 23 6.70 -1.62 -10.11
C ILE A 23 6.09 -2.97 -10.51
N PRO A 24 5.99 -3.92 -9.58
CA PRO A 24 5.42 -5.22 -9.91
C PRO A 24 4.03 -5.10 -10.54
N GLY A 25 3.82 -5.84 -11.63
CA GLY A 25 2.53 -5.87 -12.30
C GLY A 25 2.17 -4.65 -13.11
N VAL A 26 3.13 -3.76 -13.39
CA VAL A 26 2.89 -2.56 -14.21
C VAL A 26 3.63 -2.66 -15.53
N GLU A 27 2.93 -2.42 -16.62
CA GLU A 27 3.50 -2.24 -17.95
C GLU A 27 3.32 -0.78 -18.35
N LEU A 28 4.41 -0.11 -18.69
CA LEU A 28 4.40 1.30 -19.07
C LEU A 28 4.46 1.46 -20.60
N ASP A 29 3.85 2.53 -21.11
CA ASP A 29 3.97 2.92 -22.50
C ASP A 29 5.28 3.69 -22.75
N VAL A 30 5.49 4.12 -23.98
CA VAL A 30 6.71 4.84 -24.37
C VAL A 30 6.87 6.19 -23.65
N ASN A 31 5.79 6.74 -23.11
CA ASN A 31 5.78 8.01 -22.39
C ASN A 31 5.88 7.83 -20.88
N GLY A 32 6.07 6.59 -20.40
CA GLY A 32 6.15 6.30 -18.96
C GLY A 32 4.82 6.26 -18.25
N LYS A 33 3.70 6.22 -18.99
CA LYS A 33 2.37 6.10 -18.42
C LYS A 33 1.94 4.64 -18.36
N ILE A 34 1.01 4.33 -17.45
CA ILE A 34 0.49 2.97 -17.31
C ILE A 34 -0.23 2.56 -18.59
N LYS A 35 0.25 1.47 -19.20
CA LYS A 35 -0.44 0.80 -20.30
C LYS A 35 -1.39 -0.27 -19.76
N SER A 36 -0.91 -1.05 -18.81
CA SER A 36 -1.70 -2.07 -18.10
C SER A 36 -1.08 -2.32 -16.73
N TYR A 37 -1.88 -2.85 -15.81
CA TYR A 37 -1.38 -3.24 -14.50
C TYR A 37 -2.17 -4.42 -13.93
N ASP A 38 -1.54 -5.11 -12.98
CA ASP A 38 -2.14 -6.21 -12.25
C ASP A 38 -2.30 -5.75 -10.80
N ILE A 39 -3.53 -5.46 -10.39
CA ILE A 39 -3.80 -4.96 -9.03
C ILE A 39 -3.42 -5.96 -7.95
N GLU A 40 -3.56 -7.26 -8.21
CA GLU A 40 -3.18 -8.30 -7.26
C GLU A 40 -1.69 -8.22 -6.93
N LYS A 41 -0.84 -8.14 -7.95
CA LYS A 41 0.61 -7.99 -7.75
C LYS A 41 0.97 -6.71 -7.03
N GLN A 42 0.29 -5.60 -7.35
CA GLN A 42 0.53 -4.34 -6.66
C GLN A 42 0.13 -4.42 -5.18
N CYS A 43 -1.00 -5.07 -4.86
CA CYS A 43 -1.44 -5.25 -3.48
C CYS A 43 -0.41 -6.04 -2.67
N HIS A 44 0.04 -7.19 -3.17
CA HIS A 44 1.03 -7.99 -2.46
C HIS A 44 2.32 -7.19 -2.26
N SER A 45 2.75 -6.45 -3.25
CA SER A 45 3.97 -5.65 -3.16
C SER A 45 3.85 -4.51 -2.17
N VAL A 46 2.74 -3.77 -2.15
CA VAL A 46 2.56 -2.65 -1.22
C VAL A 46 2.48 -3.15 0.22
N PHE A 47 1.80 -4.26 0.48
CA PHE A 47 1.74 -4.84 1.83
C PHE A 47 3.11 -5.32 2.30
N LYS A 48 3.89 -5.91 1.42
CA LYS A 48 5.26 -6.30 1.71
C LYS A 48 6.13 -5.10 2.07
N ASN A 49 6.00 -4.02 1.32
CA ASN A 49 6.74 -2.77 1.59
C ASN A 49 6.36 -2.16 2.93
N VAL A 50 5.07 -2.15 3.29
CA VAL A 50 4.61 -1.71 4.60
C VAL A 50 5.28 -2.52 5.70
N ARG A 51 5.31 -3.84 5.57
CA ARG A 51 5.93 -4.72 6.55
C ARG A 51 7.41 -4.40 6.74
N TYR A 52 8.16 -4.21 5.65
CA TYR A 52 9.57 -3.87 5.73
C TYR A 52 9.80 -2.56 6.49
N ILE A 53 9.01 -1.54 6.19
CA ILE A 53 9.15 -0.23 6.85
C ILE A 53 8.84 -0.33 8.33
N LEU A 54 7.78 -1.06 8.71
CA LEU A 54 7.42 -1.26 10.10
C LEU A 54 8.54 -1.97 10.87
N GLU A 55 9.06 -3.06 10.33
CA GLU A 55 10.10 -3.83 10.96
C GLU A 55 11.40 -3.03 11.11
N ASP A 56 11.79 -2.28 10.08
CA ASP A 56 12.96 -1.40 10.14
C ASP A 56 12.82 -0.31 11.20
N ALA A 57 11.61 0.12 11.47
CA ALA A 57 11.33 1.17 12.47
C ALA A 57 11.08 0.62 13.88
N GLY A 58 11.19 -0.70 14.07
CA GLY A 58 10.97 -1.33 15.38
C GLY A 58 9.52 -1.60 15.72
N SER A 59 8.64 -1.56 14.75
CA SER A 59 7.24 -1.91 14.89
C SER A 59 6.96 -3.28 14.27
N SER A 60 5.70 -3.64 14.07
CA SER A 60 5.33 -4.89 13.42
C SER A 60 3.96 -4.75 12.76
N TRP A 61 3.63 -5.71 11.92
CA TRP A 61 2.33 -5.78 11.25
C TRP A 61 1.16 -5.74 12.24
N ASP A 62 1.28 -6.45 13.35
CA ASP A 62 0.22 -6.54 14.36
C ASP A 62 0.02 -5.24 15.14
N ASN A 63 0.93 -4.30 15.02
CA ASN A 63 0.85 -2.99 15.68
C ASN A 63 0.17 -1.92 14.82
N ILE A 64 -0.27 -2.25 13.61
CA ILE A 64 -1.01 -1.31 12.77
C ILE A 64 -2.35 -0.98 13.41
N VAL A 65 -2.67 0.31 13.51
CA VAL A 65 -3.92 0.78 14.12
C VAL A 65 -4.83 1.47 13.10
N ASP A 66 -4.28 2.06 12.04
CA ASP A 66 -5.08 2.78 11.05
C ASP A 66 -4.47 2.62 9.66
N VAL A 67 -5.33 2.36 8.67
CA VAL A 67 -4.95 2.20 7.27
C VAL A 67 -5.84 3.08 6.41
N GLN A 68 -5.23 3.96 5.63
CA GLN A 68 -5.91 4.66 4.55
C GLN A 68 -5.44 4.07 3.22
N VAL A 69 -6.39 3.71 2.38
CA VAL A 69 -6.10 3.09 1.09
C VAL A 69 -6.57 4.01 -0.04
N PHE A 70 -5.66 4.32 -0.94
CA PHE A 70 -5.93 5.15 -2.12
C PHE A 70 -5.89 4.27 -3.36
N LEU A 71 -7.01 4.21 -4.08
CA LEU A 71 -7.12 3.48 -5.34
C LEU A 71 -7.37 4.45 -6.48
N THR A 72 -6.83 4.17 -7.65
CA THR A 72 -7.10 5.00 -8.84
C THR A 72 -8.27 4.48 -9.67
N ASN A 73 -8.72 3.24 -9.41
CA ASN A 73 -9.85 2.64 -10.12
C ASN A 73 -10.65 1.75 -9.15
N MET A 74 -11.50 2.37 -8.35
CA MET A 74 -12.31 1.66 -7.37
C MET A 74 -13.20 0.60 -8.01
N LYS A 75 -13.84 0.94 -9.13
CA LYS A 75 -14.79 0.06 -9.80
C LYS A 75 -14.17 -1.27 -10.20
N ASP A 76 -12.99 -1.23 -10.81
CA ASP A 76 -12.35 -2.44 -11.32
C ASP A 76 -11.51 -3.16 -10.27
N ASP A 77 -10.98 -2.44 -9.28
CA ASP A 77 -9.96 -2.98 -8.38
C ASP A 77 -10.46 -3.31 -6.99
N PHE A 78 -11.57 -2.72 -6.55
CA PHE A 78 -11.99 -2.85 -5.15
C PHE A 78 -12.18 -4.31 -4.72
N SER A 79 -12.86 -5.12 -5.53
CA SER A 79 -13.16 -6.50 -5.18
C SER A 79 -11.90 -7.33 -4.95
N THR A 80 -10.93 -7.24 -5.85
CA THR A 80 -9.66 -7.96 -5.74
C THR A 80 -8.83 -7.44 -4.56
N TYR A 81 -8.67 -6.12 -4.47
CA TYR A 81 -7.97 -5.50 -3.35
C TYR A 81 -8.58 -5.89 -2.00
N ASN A 82 -9.89 -5.79 -1.87
CA ASN A 82 -10.58 -6.05 -0.61
C ASN A 82 -10.40 -7.50 -0.14
N LYS A 83 -10.41 -8.44 -1.06
CA LYS A 83 -10.16 -9.86 -0.77
C LYS A 83 -8.73 -10.06 -0.24
N ILE A 84 -7.76 -9.47 -0.89
CA ILE A 84 -6.34 -9.57 -0.48
C ILE A 84 -6.14 -8.88 0.87
N TYR A 85 -6.73 -7.70 1.06
CA TYR A 85 -6.69 -6.98 2.33
C TYR A 85 -7.18 -7.87 3.49
N ALA A 86 -8.30 -8.54 3.29
CA ALA A 86 -8.87 -9.43 4.31
C ALA A 86 -7.91 -10.57 4.70
N GLU A 87 -7.15 -11.08 3.75
CA GLU A 87 -6.15 -12.12 4.01
C GLU A 87 -4.99 -11.61 4.88
N TYR A 88 -4.48 -10.39 4.57
CA TYR A 88 -3.37 -9.79 5.32
C TYR A 88 -3.77 -9.32 6.71
N PHE A 89 -5.02 -8.88 6.89
CA PHE A 89 -5.51 -8.34 8.15
C PHE A 89 -6.48 -9.29 8.85
N LYS A 90 -6.23 -10.58 8.72
CA LYS A 90 -7.07 -11.63 9.32
C LYS A 90 -7.02 -11.61 10.85
N ASN A 91 -5.82 -11.42 11.41
CA ASN A 91 -5.58 -11.48 12.85
C ASN A 91 -5.46 -10.11 13.52
N ASN A 92 -5.25 -9.07 12.75
CA ASN A 92 -5.21 -7.69 13.20
C ASN A 92 -6.14 -6.88 12.30
N GLN A 93 -7.18 -6.30 12.87
CA GLN A 93 -8.19 -5.54 12.11
C GLN A 93 -8.13 -4.07 12.50
N PRO A 94 -7.22 -3.30 11.91
CA PRO A 94 -7.12 -1.87 12.17
C PRO A 94 -8.32 -1.12 11.58
N CYS A 95 -8.48 0.13 11.98
CA CYS A 95 -9.38 1.03 11.27
C CYS A 95 -8.95 1.13 9.81
N ARG A 96 -9.92 1.26 8.91
CA ARG A 96 -9.62 1.36 7.48
C ARG A 96 -10.53 2.39 6.80
N THR A 97 -9.94 3.19 5.93
CA THR A 97 -10.67 4.06 5.01
C THR A 97 -10.14 3.81 3.60
N THR A 98 -11.02 3.53 2.66
CA THR A 98 -10.65 3.30 1.25
C THR A 98 -11.33 4.37 0.39
N ILE A 99 -10.54 5.08 -0.40
CA ILE A 99 -11.03 6.14 -1.28
C ILE A 99 -10.45 6.01 -2.68
N GLU A 100 -11.19 6.50 -3.66
CA GLU A 100 -10.69 6.64 -5.02
C GLU A 100 -10.13 8.04 -5.21
N ILE A 101 -8.98 8.14 -5.85
CA ILE A 101 -8.36 9.41 -6.20
C ILE A 101 -8.08 9.44 -7.69
N LYS A 102 -7.86 10.63 -8.22
CA LYS A 102 -7.66 10.80 -9.66
C LYS A 102 -6.34 10.20 -10.14
N ALA A 103 -5.26 10.42 -9.39
CA ALA A 103 -3.93 9.96 -9.79
C ALA A 103 -3.01 9.89 -8.58
N LEU A 104 -1.93 9.14 -8.72
CA LEU A 104 -0.83 9.08 -7.77
C LEU A 104 0.44 9.63 -8.41
N PRO A 105 1.44 10.09 -7.61
CA PRO A 105 2.65 10.72 -8.14
C PRO A 105 3.47 9.82 -9.07
N THR A 106 3.38 8.49 -8.87
CA THR A 106 4.08 7.50 -9.69
C THR A 106 3.06 6.64 -10.41
N PRO A 107 3.45 5.87 -11.46
CA PRO A 107 2.49 5.05 -12.21
C PRO A 107 2.08 3.81 -11.43
N ILE A 108 1.28 3.99 -10.39
CA ILE A 108 0.76 2.95 -9.51
C ILE A 108 -0.76 3.08 -9.40
N ALA A 109 -1.43 2.00 -9.01
CA ALA A 109 -2.88 1.96 -8.87
C ALA A 109 -3.33 1.92 -7.40
N ILE A 110 -2.41 1.78 -6.46
CA ILE A 110 -2.69 1.70 -5.03
C ILE A 110 -1.57 2.34 -4.21
N GLU A 111 -1.95 3.03 -3.15
CA GLU A 111 -1.02 3.56 -2.15
C GLU A 111 -1.67 3.44 -0.78
N LEU A 112 -0.87 3.19 0.25
CA LEU A 112 -1.33 3.08 1.62
C LEU A 112 -0.71 4.15 2.51
N LYS A 113 -1.51 4.65 3.45
CA LYS A 113 -1.06 5.49 4.56
C LYS A 113 -1.31 4.72 5.86
N ILE A 114 -0.27 4.52 6.65
CA ILE A 114 -0.30 3.65 7.84
C ILE A 114 0.07 4.42 9.09
N ILE A 115 -0.66 4.14 10.17
CA ILE A 115 -0.27 4.53 11.53
C ILE A 115 -0.20 3.24 12.34
N SER A 116 0.90 3.06 13.08
CA SER A 116 1.09 1.91 13.97
C SER A 116 1.57 2.34 15.33
N THR A 117 1.64 1.40 16.27
CA THR A 117 2.26 1.64 17.58
C THR A 117 3.66 1.04 17.61
N ILE A 118 4.43 1.52 18.55
CA ILE A 118 5.76 0.97 18.84
C ILE A 118 5.82 0.49 20.28
#